data_90a3742625e356a09fc35cd04fcc4bd8
#
_entry.id   90a3742625e356a09fc35cd04fcc4bd8
#
_cell.length_a   1.000
_cell.length_b   1.000
_cell.length_c   1.000
_cell.angle_alpha   90.00
_cell.angle_beta   90.00
_cell.angle_gamma   90.00
#
_symmetry.space_group_name_H-M   'P 1'
#
loop_
_entity.id
_entity.type
_entity.pdbx_description
1 polymer ?
#
loop_
_entity_poly.entity_id
_entity_poly.type
_entity_poly.pdbx_seq_one_letter_code
_entity_poly.pdbx_strand_id
1 'polypeptide(L)'
;RRQRQMCIRDRKKRNLRIAVAKDEAFCFLYEDNLDYLRQSGCELTYFSPLKDSILPENIDGLLLYGGYPELHAEELSENISMREDIAGRIQSGLPCIAECGGFLYLHEYLETLDKEKYPMAGIIRGTGYNAGKLQRFGYMSVKAVKNTMLADKNQSFRAHEFPVSYTHLRA
;
A
#
# COMPACT_ATOMS: atom_id res chain seq x y z
N ARG A 1 32.65 -9.18 -6.22
CA ARG A 1 31.63 -8.51 -7.09
C ARG A 1 30.85 -9.46 -8.02
N ARG A 2 31.13 -10.79 -8.05
CA ARG A 2 30.47 -11.76 -8.97
C ARG A 2 29.28 -12.54 -8.37
N GLN A 3 29.00 -12.46 -7.08
CA GLN A 3 27.97 -13.30 -6.43
C GLN A 3 26.54 -12.71 -6.39
N ARG A 4 26.34 -11.45 -6.71
CA ARG A 4 24.99 -10.83 -6.69
C ARG A 4 24.14 -11.05 -7.95
N GLN A 5 24.72 -11.51 -9.04
CA GLN A 5 24.00 -11.74 -10.30
C GLN A 5 23.38 -13.14 -10.45
N MET A 6 23.70 -14.08 -9.56
CA MET A 6 23.25 -15.47 -9.70
C MET A 6 21.86 -15.77 -9.11
N CYS A 7 21.33 -14.94 -8.23
CA CYS A 7 20.05 -15.22 -7.56
C CYS A 7 18.79 -14.84 -8.35
N ILE A 8 18.91 -14.14 -9.47
CA ILE A 8 17.75 -13.68 -10.26
C ILE A 8 17.38 -14.68 -11.38
N ARG A 9 18.26 -15.60 -11.75
CA ARG A 9 18.08 -16.43 -12.95
C ARG A 9 17.20 -17.67 -12.79
N ASP A 10 16.92 -18.15 -11.58
CA ASP A 10 16.22 -19.42 -11.35
C ASP A 10 14.83 -19.31 -10.72
N ARG A 11 14.27 -18.12 -10.56
CA ARG A 11 12.85 -18.00 -10.18
C ARG A 11 12.00 -18.36 -11.40
N LYS A 12 11.32 -19.50 -11.34
CA LYS A 12 10.21 -19.79 -12.25
C LYS A 12 9.34 -18.56 -12.31
N LYS A 13 9.23 -17.94 -13.49
CA LYS A 13 8.30 -16.84 -13.74
C LYS A 13 6.92 -17.33 -13.34
N ARG A 14 6.41 -16.89 -12.19
CA ARG A 14 5.00 -17.05 -11.85
C ARG A 14 4.31 -15.86 -12.48
N ASN A 15 3.33 -16.11 -13.34
CA ASN A 15 2.47 -15.06 -13.87
C ASN A 15 1.54 -14.61 -12.73
N LEU A 16 2.04 -13.76 -11.85
CA LEU A 16 1.24 -13.18 -10.78
C LEU A 16 0.47 -11.98 -11.33
N ARG A 17 -0.81 -11.91 -11.03
CA ARG A 17 -1.63 -10.74 -11.32
C ARG A 17 -1.67 -9.81 -10.12
N ILE A 18 -1.13 -8.62 -10.29
CA ILE A 18 -1.04 -7.60 -9.23
C ILE A 18 -2.01 -6.47 -9.55
N ALA A 19 -2.95 -6.23 -8.67
CA ALA A 19 -3.82 -5.06 -8.76
C ALA A 19 -3.10 -3.83 -8.18
N VAL A 20 -3.13 -2.73 -8.91
CA VAL A 20 -2.47 -1.47 -8.56
C VAL A 20 -3.52 -0.38 -8.50
N ALA A 21 -3.67 0.26 -7.35
CA ALA A 21 -4.54 1.42 -7.21
C ALA A 21 -3.98 2.59 -8.02
N LYS A 22 -4.84 3.19 -8.86
CA LYS A 22 -4.46 4.30 -9.72
C LYS A 22 -5.66 5.19 -10.02
N ASP A 23 -5.72 6.32 -9.34
CA ASP A 23 -6.66 7.40 -9.59
C ASP A 23 -6.13 8.71 -8.98
N GLU A 24 -6.99 9.69 -8.79
CA GLU A 24 -6.66 11.00 -8.24
C GLU A 24 -6.20 10.92 -6.77
N ALA A 25 -6.74 9.97 -6.01
CA ALA A 25 -6.37 9.73 -4.61
C ALA A 25 -5.06 8.92 -4.47
N PHE A 26 -4.71 8.09 -5.49
CA PHE A 26 -3.56 7.19 -5.50
C PHE A 26 -2.71 7.43 -6.76
N CYS A 27 -2.03 8.56 -6.80
CA CYS A 27 -1.33 9.04 -8.01
C CYS A 27 0.20 8.95 -7.95
N PHE A 28 0.81 8.57 -6.82
CA PHE A 28 2.27 8.47 -6.68
C PHE A 28 2.80 7.12 -7.12
N LEU A 29 2.75 6.86 -8.42
CA LEU A 29 3.24 5.63 -9.01
C LEU A 29 4.69 5.80 -9.49
N TYR A 30 5.54 4.88 -9.08
CA TYR A 30 6.93 4.81 -9.54
C TYR A 30 7.00 3.83 -10.71
N GLU A 31 7.07 4.35 -11.94
CA GLU A 31 7.08 3.52 -13.15
C GLU A 31 8.24 2.52 -13.16
N ASP A 32 9.41 2.88 -12.64
CA ASP A 32 10.55 1.96 -12.51
C ASP A 32 10.21 0.71 -11.68
N ASN A 33 9.41 0.88 -10.60
CA ASN A 33 8.95 -0.24 -9.78
C ASN A 33 7.95 -1.12 -10.54
N LEU A 34 7.03 -0.49 -11.27
CA LEU A 34 6.04 -1.20 -12.08
C LEU A 34 6.71 -1.96 -13.23
N ASP A 35 7.70 -1.35 -13.87
CA ASP A 35 8.50 -2.01 -14.92
C ASP A 35 9.31 -3.18 -14.37
N TYR A 36 9.88 -3.04 -13.17
CA TYR A 36 10.56 -4.16 -12.52
C TYR A 36 9.62 -5.35 -12.25
N LEU A 37 8.38 -5.08 -11.82
CA LEU A 37 7.37 -6.11 -11.64
C LEU A 37 7.00 -6.80 -12.96
N ARG A 38 6.76 -6.02 -14.03
CA ARG A 38 6.49 -6.56 -15.38
C ARG A 38 7.66 -7.42 -15.87
N GLN A 39 8.90 -6.95 -15.74
CA GLN A 39 10.10 -7.70 -16.10
C GLN A 39 10.28 -8.97 -15.27
N SER A 40 9.78 -8.98 -14.03
CA SER A 40 9.77 -10.15 -13.16
C SER A 40 8.68 -11.17 -13.50
N GLY A 41 7.84 -10.87 -14.50
CA GLY A 41 6.77 -11.74 -15.00
C GLY A 41 5.42 -11.51 -14.31
N CYS A 42 5.21 -10.37 -13.67
CA CYS A 42 3.90 -9.98 -13.15
C CYS A 42 3.05 -9.33 -14.24
N GLU A 43 1.77 -9.65 -14.25
CA GLU A 43 0.74 -8.92 -14.96
C GLU A 43 0.18 -7.84 -14.03
N LEU A 44 0.16 -6.59 -14.47
CA LEU A 44 -0.38 -5.49 -13.70
C LEU A 44 -1.77 -5.14 -14.21
N THR A 45 -2.74 -5.10 -13.31
CA THR A 45 -4.08 -4.60 -13.57
C THR A 45 -4.34 -3.39 -12.69
N TYR A 46 -4.97 -2.36 -13.24
CA TYR A 46 -5.23 -1.12 -12.52
C TYR A 46 -6.69 -1.06 -12.11
N PHE A 47 -6.95 -0.42 -10.97
CA PHE A 47 -8.28 -0.14 -10.47
C PHE A 47 -8.32 1.22 -9.77
N SER A 48 -9.49 1.80 -9.66
CA SER A 48 -9.72 3.08 -9.01
C SER A 48 -10.50 2.87 -7.69
N PRO A 49 -9.89 3.06 -6.53
CA PRO A 49 -10.64 3.09 -5.27
C PRO A 49 -11.76 4.14 -5.21
N LEU A 50 -11.66 5.20 -6.00
CA LEU A 50 -12.72 6.22 -6.09
C LEU A 50 -13.91 5.80 -6.96
N LYS A 51 -13.66 5.04 -8.05
CA LYS A 51 -14.66 4.86 -9.13
C LYS A 51 -15.14 3.43 -9.29
N ASP A 52 -14.27 2.45 -9.03
CA ASP A 52 -14.63 1.03 -9.14
C ASP A 52 -15.32 0.55 -7.88
N SER A 53 -16.27 -0.38 -8.01
CA SER A 53 -17.02 -0.90 -6.87
C SER A 53 -16.32 -2.05 -6.15
N ILE A 54 -15.45 -2.80 -6.85
CA ILE A 54 -14.74 -3.96 -6.33
C ILE A 54 -13.34 -4.06 -6.97
N LEU A 55 -12.45 -4.81 -6.34
CA LEU A 55 -11.15 -5.17 -6.90
C LEU A 55 -11.29 -6.05 -8.15
N PRO A 56 -10.32 -5.99 -9.07
CA PRO A 56 -10.23 -6.92 -10.19
C PRO A 56 -10.24 -8.38 -9.71
N GLU A 57 -10.83 -9.25 -10.53
CA GLU A 57 -10.85 -10.68 -10.23
C GLU A 57 -9.50 -11.35 -10.43
N ASN A 58 -9.31 -12.50 -9.75
CA ASN A 58 -8.15 -13.38 -9.92
C ASN A 58 -6.80 -12.67 -9.73
N ILE A 59 -6.69 -11.82 -8.73
CA ILE A 59 -5.45 -11.16 -8.36
C ILE A 59 -4.69 -11.96 -7.29
N ASP A 60 -3.36 -11.94 -7.36
CA ASP A 60 -2.44 -12.60 -6.43
C ASP A 60 -1.82 -11.62 -5.43
N GLY A 61 -2.00 -10.31 -5.64
CA GLY A 61 -1.47 -9.28 -4.77
C GLY A 61 -2.07 -7.90 -5.05
N LEU A 62 -1.95 -7.03 -4.07
CA LEU A 62 -2.49 -5.67 -4.07
C LEU A 62 -1.41 -4.65 -3.77
N LEU A 63 -1.31 -3.60 -4.57
CA LEU A 63 -0.44 -2.45 -4.36
C LEU A 63 -1.28 -1.18 -4.18
N LEU A 64 -1.17 -0.57 -3.01
CA LEU A 64 -1.75 0.71 -2.66
C LEU A 64 -0.60 1.70 -2.43
N TYR A 65 -0.26 2.45 -3.45
CA TYR A 65 0.80 3.45 -3.38
C TYR A 65 0.31 4.76 -2.72
N GLY A 66 1.17 5.76 -2.74
CA GLY A 66 0.88 7.08 -2.21
C GLY A 66 -0.03 7.92 -3.10
N GLY A 67 -0.40 9.05 -2.57
CA GLY A 67 -1.25 10.06 -3.19
C GLY A 67 -1.79 10.99 -2.11
N TYR A 68 -2.99 11.50 -2.36
CA TYR A 68 -3.67 12.44 -1.48
C TYR A 68 -5.07 11.93 -1.08
N PRO A 69 -5.18 10.76 -0.38
CA PRO A 69 -6.48 10.24 0.01
C PRO A 69 -7.24 11.18 0.94
N GLU A 70 -6.55 12.05 1.69
CA GLU A 70 -7.18 13.05 2.55
C GLU A 70 -7.94 14.13 1.77
N LEU A 71 -7.62 14.38 0.51
CA LEU A 71 -8.36 15.30 -0.37
C LEU A 71 -9.60 14.66 -0.97
N HIS A 72 -9.71 13.34 -0.92
CA HIS A 72 -10.78 12.52 -1.46
C HIS A 72 -11.43 11.65 -0.39
N ALA A 73 -11.31 12.05 0.89
CA ALA A 73 -11.69 11.20 2.01
C ALA A 73 -13.19 10.91 2.03
N GLU A 74 -14.02 11.87 1.69
CA GLU A 74 -15.47 11.71 1.60
C GLU A 74 -15.84 10.70 0.51
N GLU A 75 -15.36 10.89 -0.72
CA GLU A 75 -15.61 10.00 -1.86
C GLU A 75 -15.13 8.57 -1.60
N LEU A 76 -13.92 8.43 -1.03
CA LEU A 76 -13.38 7.12 -0.64
C LEU A 76 -14.25 6.46 0.45
N SER A 77 -14.78 7.25 1.38
CA SER A 77 -15.64 6.75 2.47
C SER A 77 -17.00 6.27 1.96
N GLU A 78 -17.55 6.93 0.97
CA GLU A 78 -18.83 6.59 0.34
C GLU A 78 -18.75 5.32 -0.51
N ASN A 79 -17.56 4.98 -1.03
CA ASN A 79 -17.36 3.74 -1.77
C ASN A 79 -17.22 2.53 -0.84
N ILE A 80 -18.32 2.21 -0.15
CA ILE A 80 -18.40 1.14 0.85
C ILE A 80 -18.01 -0.21 0.25
N SER A 81 -18.51 -0.53 -0.95
CA SER A 81 -18.27 -1.82 -1.62
C SER A 81 -16.78 -2.07 -1.86
N MET A 82 -16.05 -1.08 -2.36
CA MET A 82 -14.59 -1.19 -2.58
C MET A 82 -13.84 -1.36 -1.26
N ARG A 83 -14.20 -0.57 -0.21
CA ARG A 83 -13.58 -0.67 1.11
C ARG A 83 -13.75 -2.07 1.73
N GLU A 84 -14.97 -2.60 1.64
CA GLU A 84 -15.32 -3.93 2.16
C GLU A 84 -14.65 -5.05 1.36
N ASP A 85 -14.56 -4.95 0.03
CA ASP A 85 -13.88 -5.95 -0.81
C ASP A 85 -12.37 -5.96 -0.52
N ILE A 86 -11.73 -4.80 -0.44
CA ILE A 86 -10.31 -4.70 -0.04
C ILE A 86 -10.09 -5.33 1.34
N ALA A 87 -10.92 -4.96 2.32
CA ALA A 87 -10.81 -5.48 3.68
C ALA A 87 -10.98 -7.01 3.71
N GLY A 88 -12.03 -7.51 3.08
CA GLY A 88 -12.34 -8.94 3.04
C GLY A 88 -11.24 -9.77 2.38
N ARG A 89 -10.70 -9.30 1.25
CA ARG A 89 -9.63 -10.02 0.55
C ARG A 89 -8.31 -10.01 1.32
N ILE A 90 -7.91 -8.88 1.91
CA ILE A 90 -6.69 -8.83 2.73
C ILE A 90 -6.85 -9.71 3.99
N GLN A 91 -7.99 -9.68 4.67
CA GLN A 91 -8.28 -10.55 5.82
C GLN A 91 -8.30 -12.04 5.42
N SER A 92 -8.70 -12.35 4.19
CA SER A 92 -8.64 -13.69 3.62
C SER A 92 -7.25 -14.10 3.14
N GLY A 93 -6.24 -13.25 3.31
CA GLY A 93 -4.83 -13.57 3.05
C GLY A 93 -4.28 -13.04 1.73
N LEU A 94 -4.98 -12.15 1.01
CA LEU A 94 -4.41 -11.48 -0.16
C LEU A 94 -3.19 -10.65 0.26
N PRO A 95 -1.98 -10.91 -0.28
CA PRO A 95 -0.81 -10.10 -0.01
C PRO A 95 -1.03 -8.65 -0.44
N CYS A 96 -0.73 -7.71 0.46
CA CYS A 96 -0.86 -6.29 0.19
C CYS A 96 0.41 -5.53 0.59
N ILE A 97 0.86 -4.64 -0.27
CA ILE A 97 1.84 -3.60 0.06
C ILE A 97 1.11 -2.27 -0.02
N ALA A 98 1.14 -1.53 1.09
CA ALA A 98 0.54 -0.21 1.18
C ALA A 98 1.57 0.81 1.68
N GLU A 99 1.73 1.89 0.95
CA GLU A 99 2.69 2.94 1.23
C GLU A 99 1.98 4.30 1.32
N CYS A 100 2.42 5.16 2.24
CA CYS A 100 1.96 6.55 2.37
C CYS A 100 0.42 6.64 2.39
N GLY A 101 -0.20 7.26 1.36
CA GLY A 101 -1.65 7.37 1.22
C GLY A 101 -2.38 6.02 1.22
N GLY A 102 -1.80 5.00 0.57
CA GLY A 102 -2.34 3.64 0.60
C GLY A 102 -2.35 3.04 2.00
N PHE A 103 -1.33 3.32 2.81
CA PHE A 103 -1.30 2.91 4.22
C PHE A 103 -2.37 3.63 5.04
N LEU A 104 -2.59 4.93 4.81
CA LEU A 104 -3.66 5.70 5.46
C LEU A 104 -5.05 5.14 5.14
N TYR A 105 -5.29 4.75 3.89
CA TYR A 105 -6.56 4.18 3.45
C TYR A 105 -6.89 2.83 4.11
N LEU A 106 -5.88 2.08 4.58
CA LEU A 106 -6.11 0.83 5.31
C LEU A 106 -6.55 1.02 6.77
N HIS A 107 -6.54 2.23 7.31
CA HIS A 107 -6.98 2.51 8.69
C HIS A 107 -8.50 2.43 8.84
N GLU A 108 -8.96 2.44 10.10
CA GLU A 108 -10.40 2.56 10.41
C GLU A 108 -10.94 3.90 9.95
N TYR A 109 -10.16 4.97 10.18
CA TYR A 109 -10.53 6.34 9.84
C TYR A 109 -9.37 7.10 9.25
N LEU A 110 -9.69 8.07 8.41
CA LEU A 110 -8.79 9.11 7.94
C LEU A 110 -9.33 10.47 8.39
N GLU A 111 -8.51 11.24 9.10
CA GLU A 111 -8.83 12.59 9.53
C GLU A 111 -8.26 13.59 8.51
N THR A 112 -9.12 14.45 7.97
CA THR A 112 -8.75 15.52 7.04
C THR A 112 -8.12 16.71 7.77
N LEU A 113 -7.66 17.70 7.02
CA LEU A 113 -7.13 18.95 7.59
C LEU A 113 -8.18 19.73 8.40
N ASP A 114 -9.45 19.63 8.03
CA ASP A 114 -10.58 20.24 8.73
C ASP A 114 -11.04 19.44 9.96
N LYS A 115 -10.28 18.38 10.32
CA LYS A 115 -10.56 17.52 11.47
C LYS A 115 -11.80 16.63 11.34
N GLU A 116 -12.38 16.56 10.16
CA GLU A 116 -13.42 15.60 9.85
C GLU A 116 -12.83 14.19 9.71
N LYS A 117 -13.57 13.19 10.18
CA LYS A 117 -13.15 11.78 10.17
C LYS A 117 -14.02 10.96 9.24
N TYR A 118 -13.38 10.36 8.27
CA TYR A 118 -14.02 9.52 7.28
C TYR A 118 -13.63 8.05 7.47
N PRO A 119 -14.58 7.11 7.45
CA PRO A 119 -14.28 5.69 7.54
C PRO A 119 -13.53 5.21 6.29
N MET A 120 -12.50 4.38 6.51
CA MET A 120 -11.67 3.81 5.45
C MET A 120 -11.78 2.27 5.45
N ALA A 121 -10.81 1.54 4.89
CA ALA A 121 -10.91 0.08 4.76
C ALA A 121 -10.93 -0.69 6.08
N GLY A 122 -10.51 -0.12 7.19
CA GLY A 122 -10.70 -0.67 8.54
C GLY A 122 -9.83 -1.87 8.91
N ILE A 123 -8.73 -2.10 8.19
CA ILE A 123 -7.82 -3.22 8.46
C ILE A 123 -6.87 -2.89 9.60
N ILE A 124 -6.39 -1.65 9.64
CA ILE A 124 -5.49 -1.15 10.66
C ILE A 124 -6.31 -0.33 11.65
N ARG A 125 -6.30 -0.73 12.92
CA ARG A 125 -7.01 0.00 13.97
C ARG A 125 -6.39 1.37 14.19
N GLY A 126 -7.23 2.38 14.28
CA GLY A 126 -6.84 3.74 14.57
C GLY A 126 -7.19 4.72 13.46
N THR A 127 -6.69 5.94 13.62
CA THR A 127 -6.94 7.06 12.71
C THR A 127 -5.65 7.52 12.06
N GLY A 128 -5.60 7.53 10.74
CA GLY A 128 -4.58 8.24 9.97
C GLY A 128 -4.90 9.74 9.91
N TYR A 129 -3.90 10.61 10.00
CA TYR A 129 -4.08 12.05 9.90
C TYR A 129 -2.86 12.73 9.31
N ASN A 130 -3.07 13.86 8.66
CA ASN A 130 -1.99 14.70 8.16
C ASN A 130 -1.53 15.65 9.27
N ALA A 131 -0.25 15.56 9.66
CA ALA A 131 0.33 16.39 10.70
C ALA A 131 0.66 17.83 10.26
N GLY A 132 0.43 18.18 9.00
CA GLY A 132 0.67 19.51 8.45
C GLY A 132 2.13 19.91 8.34
N LYS A 133 3.06 19.07 8.77
CA LYS A 133 4.52 19.31 8.69
C LYS A 133 5.30 18.02 8.58
N LEU A 134 6.40 18.07 7.86
CA LEU A 134 7.37 16.99 7.77
C LEU A 134 8.00 16.78 9.16
N GLN A 135 7.87 15.58 9.71
CA GLN A 135 8.36 15.28 11.07
C GLN A 135 9.67 14.50 11.08
N ARG A 136 9.84 13.61 10.11
CA ARG A 136 11.07 12.84 9.92
C ARG A 136 11.40 12.79 8.43
N PHE A 137 12.67 12.74 8.14
CA PHE A 137 13.13 12.60 6.76
C PHE A 137 14.45 11.86 6.78
N GLY A 138 14.54 10.83 5.98
CA GLY A 138 15.82 10.18 5.75
C GLY A 138 15.73 8.67 5.53
N TYR A 139 16.91 8.10 5.42
CA TYR A 139 17.08 6.65 5.28
C TYR A 139 17.15 6.01 6.66
N MET A 140 16.46 4.88 6.77
CA MET A 140 16.47 4.05 7.98
C MET A 140 16.82 2.61 7.63
N SER A 141 17.26 1.86 8.64
CA SER A 141 17.41 0.42 8.55
C SER A 141 16.24 -0.23 9.30
N VAL A 142 15.45 -0.99 8.57
CA VAL A 142 14.31 -1.74 9.12
C VAL A 142 14.74 -3.18 9.35
N LYS A 143 14.48 -3.71 10.55
CA LYS A 143 14.74 -5.11 10.89
C LYS A 143 13.41 -5.85 11.05
N ALA A 144 13.25 -6.94 10.32
CA ALA A 144 12.06 -7.79 10.43
C ALA A 144 12.06 -8.53 11.78
N VAL A 145 11.01 -8.34 12.58
CA VAL A 145 10.83 -9.02 13.89
C VAL A 145 10.17 -10.40 13.73
N LYS A 146 9.54 -10.65 12.60
CA LYS A 146 8.95 -11.94 12.19
C LYS A 146 9.12 -12.12 10.70
N ASN A 147 8.87 -13.33 10.18
CA ASN A 147 8.82 -13.53 8.73
C ASN A 147 7.69 -12.71 8.13
N THR A 148 8.01 -12.02 7.05
CA THR A 148 7.07 -11.19 6.28
C THR A 148 7.24 -11.50 4.80
N MET A 149 6.39 -10.96 3.97
CA MET A 149 6.51 -11.01 2.52
C MET A 149 7.80 -10.32 2.01
N LEU A 150 8.32 -9.31 2.74
CA LEU A 150 9.48 -8.51 2.33
C LEU A 150 10.81 -9.04 2.86
N ALA A 151 10.81 -9.73 4.02
CA ALA A 151 12.03 -10.17 4.68
C ALA A 151 11.77 -11.29 5.68
N ASP A 152 12.75 -12.18 5.85
CA ASP A 152 12.75 -13.17 6.90
C ASP A 152 13.06 -12.52 8.26
N LYS A 153 12.66 -13.20 9.35
CA LYS A 153 12.94 -12.75 10.72
C LYS A 153 14.43 -12.46 10.90
N ASN A 154 14.74 -11.33 11.49
CA ASN A 154 16.08 -10.80 11.73
C ASN A 154 16.82 -10.26 10.50
N GLN A 155 16.31 -10.39 9.29
CA GLN A 155 16.85 -9.68 8.14
C GLN A 155 16.61 -8.18 8.27
N SER A 156 17.56 -7.39 7.76
CA SER A 156 17.46 -5.93 7.71
C SER A 156 17.54 -5.45 6.28
N PHE A 157 16.78 -4.41 5.98
CA PHE A 157 16.81 -3.72 4.70
C PHE A 157 16.76 -2.21 4.90
N ARG A 158 17.19 -1.48 3.90
CA ARG A 158 17.11 -0.01 3.92
C ARG A 158 15.74 0.42 3.44
N ALA A 159 15.15 1.37 4.17
CA ALA A 159 13.93 2.05 3.80
C ALA A 159 14.16 3.55 3.82
N HIS A 160 13.28 4.28 3.16
CA HIS A 160 13.24 5.73 3.18
C HIS A 160 11.94 6.17 3.86
N GLU A 161 12.04 7.09 4.80
CA GLU A 161 10.89 7.66 5.49
C GLU A 161 10.73 9.13 5.08
N PHE A 162 9.51 9.47 4.67
CA PHE A 162 9.12 10.84 4.32
C PHE A 162 7.69 11.13 4.81
N PRO A 163 7.41 10.97 6.13
CA PRO A 163 6.05 11.09 6.61
C PRO A 163 5.63 12.57 6.73
N VAL A 164 4.57 12.90 6.03
CA VAL A 164 3.77 14.11 6.24
C VAL A 164 2.53 13.77 7.07
N SER A 165 2.22 12.48 7.15
CA SER A 165 1.03 11.95 7.82
C SER A 165 1.40 10.99 8.95
N TYR A 166 0.54 10.88 9.95
CA TYR A 166 0.72 10.05 11.13
C TYR A 166 -0.48 9.15 11.41
N THR A 167 -0.22 8.16 12.23
CA THR A 167 -1.21 7.21 12.71
C THR A 167 -1.28 7.25 14.23
N HIS A 168 -2.46 7.44 14.80
CA HIS A 168 -2.75 7.07 16.17
C HIS A 168 -3.24 5.62 16.19
N LEU A 169 -2.32 4.70 16.47
CA LEU A 169 -2.71 3.34 16.80
C LEU A 169 -3.33 3.34 18.20
N ARG A 170 -4.54 2.82 18.35
CA ARG A 170 -5.05 2.46 19.66
C ARG A 170 -4.30 1.21 20.12
N ALA A 171 -3.63 1.33 21.28
CA ALA A 171 -3.03 0.21 21.98
C ALA A 171 -4.10 -0.80 22.42
#